data_db6706e5d17b94b54e4a3168c95e94b1
#
_entry.id   db6706e5d17b94b54e4a3168c95e94b1
#
_cell.length_a   1.000
_cell.length_b   1.000
_cell.length_c   1.000
_cell.angle_alpha   90.00
_cell.angle_beta   90.00
_cell.angle_gamma   90.00
#
_symmetry.space_group_name_H-M   'P 1'
#
loop_
_entity.id
_entity.type
_entity.pdbx_description
1 polymer ?
#
loop_
_entity_poly.entity_id
_entity_poly.type
_entity_poly.pdbx_seq_one_letter_code
_entity_poly.pdbx_strand_id
1 'polypeptide(L)'
;MKLKNYLNEKHNMKIWLDDERKAPSGWIHFKTVPELISFYEINHDNIIEMSLDHDLGENTPPGYKFLLWLEKKMYFKEYTSIPDIKVHSANPVGKKRMIQTINSIKKRLKI
;
A
#
# COMPACT_ATOMS: atom_id res chain seq x y z
N MET A 1 21.39 19.90 -7.48
CA MET A 1 20.98 19.36 -7.37
C MET A 1 20.88 18.85 -7.02
N LYS A 2 20.66 18.77 -6.99
CA LYS A 2 20.49 18.38 -6.85
C LYS A 2 20.28 17.09 -6.29
N LEU A 3 21.18 16.37 -5.64
CA LEU A 3 21.01 15.10 -4.97
C LEU A 3 19.94 15.19 -3.89
N LYS A 4 19.98 16.26 -3.12
CA LYS A 4 19.00 16.49 -2.07
C LYS A 4 17.57 16.56 -2.59
N ASN A 5 17.36 17.29 -3.69
CA ASN A 5 16.04 17.38 -4.29
C ASN A 5 15.59 16.04 -4.86
N TYR A 6 16.51 15.33 -5.46
CA TYR A 6 16.22 14.00 -6.00
C TYR A 6 15.76 13.04 -4.91
N LEU A 7 16.46 13.03 -3.77
CA LEU A 7 16.10 12.17 -2.65
C LEU A 7 14.74 12.56 -2.06
N ASN A 8 14.47 13.86 -1.95
CA ASN A 8 13.18 14.31 -1.44
C ASN A 8 12.02 13.88 -2.34
N GLU A 9 12.22 13.95 -3.64
CA GLU A 9 11.21 13.49 -4.58
C GLU A 9 10.94 12.00 -4.45
N LYS A 10 12.01 11.21 -4.31
CA LYS A 10 11.87 9.77 -4.15
C LYS A 10 11.18 9.39 -2.86
N HIS A 11 11.41 10.15 -1.79
CA HIS A 11 10.82 9.84 -0.49
C HIS A 11 9.40 10.37 -0.31
N ASN A 12 8.75 10.75 -1.41
CA ASN A 12 7.39 11.32 -1.38
C ASN A 12 6.42 10.55 -2.28
N MET A 13 6.66 9.27 -2.49
CA MET A 13 5.79 8.46 -3.33
C MET A 13 4.46 8.18 -2.65
N LYS A 14 3.37 8.39 -3.39
CA LYS A 14 2.02 8.07 -2.95
C LYS A 14 1.42 7.06 -3.91
N ILE A 15 0.83 6.01 -3.37
CA ILE A 15 0.36 4.85 -4.14
C ILE A 15 -1.15 4.75 -4.11
N TRP A 16 -1.75 4.56 -5.29
CA TRP A 16 -3.19 4.38 -5.45
C TRP A 16 -3.44 3.02 -6.07
N LEU A 17 -4.14 2.14 -5.37
CA LEU A 17 -4.49 0.82 -5.86
C LEU A 17 -5.99 0.77 -6.14
N ASP A 18 -6.36 0.70 -7.42
CA ASP A 18 -7.76 0.70 -7.84
C ASP A 18 -7.80 0.28 -9.31
N ASP A 19 -8.71 -0.59 -9.68
CA ASP A 19 -8.83 -1.04 -11.07
C ASP A 19 -9.72 -0.13 -11.92
N GLU A 20 -10.53 0.72 -11.28
CA GLU A 20 -11.49 1.57 -11.99
C GLU A 20 -11.27 3.06 -11.75
N ARG A 21 -11.15 3.48 -10.48
CA ARG A 21 -11.06 4.90 -10.14
C ARG A 21 -9.69 5.45 -10.46
N LYS A 22 -9.70 6.58 -11.16
CA LYS A 22 -8.47 7.25 -11.54
C LYS A 22 -7.74 7.78 -10.31
N ALA A 23 -6.42 7.63 -10.30
CA ALA A 23 -5.61 8.13 -9.20
C ALA A 23 -5.63 9.66 -9.15
N PRO A 24 -5.59 10.24 -7.95
CA PRO A 24 -5.41 11.69 -7.83
C PRO A 24 -4.09 12.12 -8.45
N SER A 25 -4.01 13.40 -8.79
CA SER A 25 -2.78 13.96 -9.35
C SER A 25 -1.60 13.75 -8.40
N GLY A 26 -0.48 13.31 -8.93
CA GLY A 26 0.73 13.09 -8.13
C GLY A 26 0.83 11.72 -7.49
N TRP A 27 -0.19 10.89 -7.63
CA TRP A 27 -0.17 9.52 -7.11
C TRP A 27 0.23 8.54 -8.19
N ILE A 28 0.92 7.48 -7.80
CA ILE A 28 1.30 6.39 -8.71
C ILE A 28 0.20 5.34 -8.67
N HIS A 29 -0.36 5.03 -9.84
CA HIS A 29 -1.55 4.19 -9.95
C HIS A 29 -1.19 2.75 -10.30
N PHE A 30 -1.67 1.81 -9.49
CA PHE A 30 -1.59 0.37 -9.76
C PHE A 30 -2.99 -0.21 -9.81
N LYS A 31 -3.19 -1.18 -10.68
CA LYS A 31 -4.51 -1.82 -10.85
C LYS A 31 -4.58 -3.20 -10.23
N THR A 32 -3.44 -3.83 -9.95
CA THR A 32 -3.42 -5.19 -9.40
C THR A 32 -2.45 -5.29 -8.23
N VAL A 33 -2.71 -6.26 -7.35
CA VAL A 33 -1.86 -6.52 -6.20
C VAL A 33 -0.46 -7.00 -6.61
N PRO A 34 -0.31 -7.94 -7.56
CA PRO A 34 1.04 -8.36 -7.96
C PRO A 34 1.93 -7.23 -8.47
N GLU A 35 1.36 -6.32 -9.25
CA GLU A 35 2.11 -5.15 -9.73
C GLU A 35 2.56 -4.27 -8.57
N LEU A 36 1.67 -4.04 -7.61
CA LEU A 36 1.99 -3.23 -6.44
C LEU A 36 3.07 -3.89 -5.59
N ILE A 37 2.99 -5.20 -5.38
CA ILE A 37 3.99 -5.92 -4.60
C ILE A 37 5.38 -5.77 -5.23
N SER A 38 5.48 -5.95 -6.54
CA SER A 38 6.76 -5.81 -7.25
C SER A 38 7.35 -4.42 -7.07
N PHE A 39 6.51 -3.40 -7.17
CA PHE A 39 6.95 -2.02 -6.99
C PHE A 39 7.36 -1.75 -5.54
N TYR A 40 6.56 -2.26 -4.60
CA TYR A 40 6.79 -2.05 -3.17
C TYR A 40 8.13 -2.65 -2.73
N GLU A 41 8.45 -3.83 -3.22
CA GLU A 41 9.71 -4.50 -2.87
C GLU A 41 10.93 -3.63 -3.19
N ILE A 42 10.84 -2.88 -4.28
CA ILE A 42 11.96 -2.04 -4.72
C ILE A 42 11.93 -0.67 -4.06
N ASN A 43 10.75 -0.12 -3.81
CA ASN A 43 10.59 1.30 -3.47
C ASN A 43 10.02 1.58 -2.08
N HIS A 44 9.87 0.57 -1.22
CA HIS A 44 9.13 0.73 0.04
C HIS A 44 9.64 1.88 0.91
N ASP A 45 10.95 2.14 0.92
CA ASP A 45 11.51 3.21 1.73
C ASP A 45 11.12 4.61 1.24
N ASN A 46 10.64 4.70 0.02
CA ASN A 46 10.30 5.98 -0.61
C ASN A 46 8.79 6.25 -0.63
N ILE A 47 7.99 5.29 -0.17
CA ILE A 47 6.53 5.40 -0.16
C ILE A 47 6.10 5.99 1.17
N ILE A 48 5.36 7.11 1.13
CA ILE A 48 4.89 7.78 2.36
C ILE A 48 3.42 7.55 2.62
N GLU A 49 2.65 7.26 1.57
CA GLU A 49 1.21 7.11 1.71
C GLU A 49 0.67 6.14 0.67
N MET A 50 -0.36 5.38 1.05
CA MET A 50 -1.05 4.47 0.14
C MET A 50 -2.55 4.61 0.37
N SER A 51 -3.31 4.45 -0.70
CA SER A 51 -4.77 4.34 -0.63
C SER A 51 -5.19 3.14 -1.44
N LEU A 52 -5.83 2.18 -0.80
CA LEU A 52 -6.09 0.86 -1.37
C LEU A 52 -7.58 0.60 -1.51
N ASP A 53 -7.99 0.09 -2.68
CA ASP A 53 -9.33 -0.44 -2.89
C ASP A 53 -9.30 -1.94 -2.55
N HIS A 54 -10.47 -2.51 -2.24
CA HIS A 54 -10.59 -3.93 -1.95
C HIS A 54 -10.86 -4.73 -3.23
N ASP A 55 -11.87 -4.34 -4.00
CA ASP A 55 -12.30 -5.10 -5.18
C ASP A 55 -11.55 -4.61 -6.41
N LEU A 56 -10.75 -5.48 -7.00
CA LEU A 56 -9.89 -5.14 -8.13
C LEU A 56 -10.25 -5.89 -9.41
N GLY A 57 -11.50 -6.39 -9.46
CA GLY A 57 -11.98 -7.07 -10.64
C GLY A 57 -12.18 -8.56 -10.42
N GLU A 58 -12.95 -9.18 -11.32
CA GLU A 58 -13.27 -10.59 -11.27
C GLU A 58 -11.99 -11.42 -11.44
N ASN A 59 -11.87 -12.48 -10.65
CA ASN A 59 -10.73 -13.40 -10.72
C ASN A 59 -9.37 -12.71 -10.49
N THR A 60 -9.39 -11.58 -9.81
CA THR A 60 -8.17 -10.81 -9.48
C THR A 60 -8.02 -10.76 -7.96
N PRO A 61 -6.80 -10.90 -7.43
CA PRO A 61 -6.62 -10.80 -5.98
C PRO A 61 -7.15 -9.46 -5.45
N PRO A 62 -7.96 -9.48 -4.39
CA PRO A 62 -8.45 -8.23 -3.79
C PRO A 62 -7.34 -7.49 -3.07
N GLY A 63 -7.55 -6.19 -2.80
CA GLY A 63 -6.56 -5.36 -2.14
C GLY A 63 -6.14 -5.90 -0.77
N TYR A 64 -7.05 -6.61 -0.08
CA TYR A 64 -6.73 -7.26 1.18
C TYR A 64 -5.50 -8.18 1.07
N LYS A 65 -5.27 -8.80 -0.07
CA LYS A 65 -4.12 -9.69 -0.28
C LYS A 65 -2.79 -8.96 -0.18
N PHE A 66 -2.73 -7.70 -0.60
CA PHE A 66 -1.54 -6.90 -0.41
C PHE A 66 -1.23 -6.73 1.07
N LEU A 67 -2.24 -6.45 1.88
CA LEU A 67 -2.06 -6.26 3.31
C LEU A 67 -1.64 -7.53 4.02
N LEU A 68 -2.17 -8.69 3.60
CA LEU A 68 -1.73 -9.97 4.14
C LEU A 68 -0.26 -10.23 3.81
N TRP A 69 0.13 -9.92 2.59
CA TRP A 69 1.53 -10.05 2.18
C TRP A 69 2.42 -9.15 3.02
N LEU A 70 2.00 -7.90 3.21
CA LEU A 70 2.76 -6.94 4.01
C LEU A 70 2.86 -7.39 5.47
N GLU A 71 1.77 -7.86 6.05
CA GLU A 71 1.76 -8.36 7.43
C GLU A 71 2.74 -9.50 7.61
N LYS A 72 2.80 -10.41 6.66
CA LYS A 72 3.75 -11.53 6.71
C LYS A 72 5.19 -11.04 6.67
N LYS A 73 5.48 -10.05 5.82
CA LYS A 73 6.81 -9.46 5.74
C LYS A 73 7.19 -8.77 7.05
N MET A 74 6.25 -8.10 7.68
CA MET A 74 6.46 -7.47 8.99
C MET A 74 6.71 -8.53 10.06
N TYR A 75 5.96 -9.62 10.03
CA TYR A 75 6.14 -10.71 10.99
C TYR A 75 7.56 -11.27 10.94
N PHE A 76 8.12 -11.45 9.76
CA PHE A 76 9.48 -11.94 9.58
C PHE A 76 10.53 -10.83 9.65
N LYS A 77 10.11 -9.62 10.01
CA LYS A 77 11.00 -8.46 10.19
C LYS A 77 11.77 -8.06 8.94
N GLU A 78 11.22 -8.38 7.78
CA GLU A 78 11.82 -7.93 6.51
C GLU A 78 11.58 -6.44 6.30
N TYR A 79 10.47 -5.92 6.85
CA TYR A 79 10.20 -4.49 6.89
C TYR A 79 9.97 -4.08 8.34
N THR A 80 10.49 -2.93 8.72
CA THR A 80 10.39 -2.43 10.10
C THR A 80 9.55 -1.17 10.23
N SER A 81 9.01 -0.69 9.12
CA SER A 81 8.12 0.46 9.10
C SER A 81 7.16 0.33 7.94
N ILE A 82 6.05 1.06 7.99
CA ILE A 82 5.07 1.09 6.89
C ILE A 82 4.69 2.54 6.60
N PRO A 83 4.25 2.83 5.38
CA PRO A 83 3.69 4.15 5.07
C PRO A 83 2.33 4.33 5.73
N ASP A 84 1.77 5.51 5.63
CA ASP A 84 0.39 5.76 6.04
C ASP A 84 -0.53 5.06 5.03
N ILE A 85 -1.34 4.12 5.49
CA ILE A 85 -2.18 3.31 4.60
C ILE A 85 -3.65 3.61 4.88
N LYS A 86 -4.36 4.02 3.84
CA LYS A 86 -5.80 4.29 3.88
C LYS A 86 -6.53 3.34 2.96
N VAL A 87 -7.82 3.16 3.21
CA VAL A 87 -8.68 2.30 2.41
C VAL A 87 -9.80 3.14 1.82
N HIS A 88 -9.94 3.08 0.50
CA HIS A 88 -11.05 3.72 -0.20
C HIS A 88 -11.83 2.64 -0.95
N SER A 89 -12.78 2.01 -0.30
CA SER A 89 -13.54 0.92 -0.91
C SER A 89 -15.02 1.11 -0.70
N ALA A 90 -15.81 0.78 -1.72
CA ALA A 90 -17.28 0.77 -1.61
C ALA A 90 -17.79 -0.49 -0.92
N ASN A 91 -16.91 -1.48 -0.69
CA ASN A 91 -17.28 -2.75 -0.05
C ASN A 91 -17.08 -2.63 1.47
N PRO A 92 -18.17 -2.50 2.26
CA PRO A 92 -18.00 -2.24 3.71
C PRO A 92 -17.34 -3.39 4.44
N VAL A 93 -17.60 -4.63 4.05
CA VAL A 93 -17.00 -5.80 4.71
C VAL A 93 -15.51 -5.87 4.42
N GLY A 94 -15.15 -5.71 3.14
CA GLY A 94 -13.76 -5.71 2.72
C GLY A 94 -12.98 -4.56 3.35
N LYS A 95 -13.58 -3.37 3.38
CA LYS A 95 -12.95 -2.20 3.99
C LYS A 95 -12.65 -2.43 5.46
N LYS A 96 -13.61 -2.97 6.20
CA LYS A 96 -13.44 -3.25 7.62
C LYS A 96 -12.30 -4.23 7.85
N ARG A 97 -12.25 -5.29 7.06
CA ARG A 97 -11.20 -6.30 7.15
C ARG A 97 -9.82 -5.70 6.90
N MET A 98 -9.73 -4.86 5.89
CA MET A 98 -8.46 -4.21 5.56
C MET A 98 -7.99 -3.29 6.68
N ILE A 99 -8.90 -2.50 7.25
CA ILE A 99 -8.58 -1.61 8.37
C ILE A 99 -8.11 -2.41 9.57
N GLN A 100 -8.77 -3.53 9.87
CA GLN A 100 -8.36 -4.40 10.98
C GLN A 100 -6.94 -4.92 10.77
N THR A 101 -6.61 -5.31 9.54
CA THR A 101 -5.27 -5.82 9.23
C THR A 101 -4.23 -4.71 9.35
N ILE A 102 -4.53 -3.51 8.88
CA ILE A 102 -3.63 -2.36 9.04
C ILE A 102 -3.35 -2.11 10.51
N ASN A 103 -4.38 -2.14 11.34
CA ASN A 103 -4.22 -1.92 12.77
C ASN A 103 -3.39 -3.02 13.42
N SER A 104 -3.54 -4.26 12.97
CA SER A 104 -2.73 -5.37 13.44
C SER A 104 -1.25 -5.17 13.13
N ILE A 105 -0.96 -4.72 11.91
CA ILE A 105 0.41 -4.40 11.51
C ILE A 105 0.99 -3.30 12.39
N LYS A 106 0.22 -2.24 12.61
CA LYS A 106 0.67 -1.11 13.44
C LYS A 106 0.99 -1.53 14.87
N LYS A 107 0.22 -2.45 15.42
CA LYS A 107 0.48 -2.96 16.76
C LYS A 107 1.83 -3.66 16.85
N ARG A 108 2.20 -4.40 15.81
CA ARG A 108 3.49 -5.09 15.78
C ARG A 108 4.65 -4.11 15.78
N LEU A 109 4.46 -2.95 15.16
CA LEU A 109 5.51 -1.93 15.09
C LEU A 109 5.75 -1.22 16.41
N LYS A 110 4.80 -1.27 17.33
CA LYS A 110 4.92 -0.60 18.61
C LYS A 110 5.68 -1.42 19.66
N ILE A 111 5.98 -2.65 19.34
CA ILE A 111 6.76 -3.52 20.22
C ILE A 111 8.26 -3.34 19.93
#